data_8c1f401c342fa4ee38715ea22e43abc9
#
_entry.id   8c1f401c342fa4ee38715ea22e43abc9
#
_cell.length_a   1.000
_cell.length_b   1.000
_cell.length_c   1.000
_cell.angle_alpha   90.00
_cell.angle_beta   90.00
_cell.angle_gamma   90.00
#
_symmetry.space_group_name_H-M   'P 1'
#
loop_
_entity.id
_entity.type
_entity.pdbx_description
1 polymer ?
#
loop_
_entity_poly.entity_id
_entity_poly.type
_entity_poly.pdbx_seq_one_letter_code
_entity_poly.pdbx_strand_id
1 'polypeptide(L)'
;MIQFLDQVDRLLSNPPRSRGEARASQARLGAAFKVLAEETLGFTAAQLDLLPSQAFSDVSEEFVRRARAFDPGLSGEDIYQAGRNAWTANGLQWLLGLPVQNTPSVFAYSLLYPYTDNYLDDPAIPVATKAAFNERFRQRLAGEGLAPADAQEQVIFDLVAMIEEQYSRTDYPAVFESLLEIHQAQARSLKLIRRAAAPGEVDVLGLSFEKGGTSVLADGYLVSGSLTEAQRSYTYGHGIFAQLLDDLEDIGQDSREGRLTIYTQAAGHGSLDSLANRTFLFGRNILSGLDCFDVAEPVRELIRRGADLLLIDTIGRTDQDYSAAFLRELEDHSPFRFSFLKEQRNDFLRRHGSLVKLMETTLLFQASRDVRDPY
;
A
#
# COMPACT_ATOMS: atom_id res chain seq x y z
N MET A 1 -17.98 9.80 13.34
CA MET A 1 -16.93 8.90 13.90
C MET A 1 -17.50 7.82 14.80
N ILE A 2 -18.13 8.11 15.96
CA ILE A 2 -18.61 7.09 16.91
C ILE A 2 -19.55 6.06 16.24
N GLN A 3 -20.54 6.51 15.47
CA GLN A 3 -21.43 5.59 14.73
C GLN A 3 -20.70 4.66 13.75
N PHE A 4 -19.66 5.16 13.09
CA PHE A 4 -18.83 4.35 12.18
C PHE A 4 -18.04 3.31 12.98
N LEU A 5 -17.39 3.71 14.06
CA LEU A 5 -16.63 2.80 14.94
C LEU A 5 -17.53 1.72 15.56
N ASP A 6 -18.76 2.08 15.97
CA ASP A 6 -19.75 1.11 16.46
C ASP A 6 -20.14 0.05 15.41
N GLN A 7 -20.19 0.43 14.12
CA GLN A 7 -20.45 -0.53 13.04
C GLN A 7 -19.24 -1.47 12.85
N VAL A 8 -18.03 -0.93 12.92
CA VAL A 8 -16.78 -1.73 12.87
C VAL A 8 -16.74 -2.71 14.04
N ASP A 9 -16.98 -2.24 15.27
CA ASP A 9 -16.99 -3.08 16.47
C ASP A 9 -18.04 -4.20 16.37
N ARG A 10 -19.24 -3.91 15.88
CA ARG A 10 -20.31 -4.91 15.68
C ARG A 10 -19.89 -5.96 14.65
N LEU A 11 -19.27 -5.53 13.56
CA LEU A 11 -18.80 -6.43 12.51
C LEU A 11 -17.72 -7.39 13.03
N LEU A 12 -16.75 -6.88 13.79
CA LEU A 12 -15.65 -7.68 14.35
C LEU A 12 -16.09 -8.59 15.49
N SER A 13 -17.07 -8.13 16.32
CA SER A 13 -17.61 -8.93 17.42
C SER A 13 -18.59 -10.01 16.94
N ASN A 14 -19.26 -9.77 15.81
CA ASN A 14 -20.23 -10.68 15.22
C ASN A 14 -19.94 -10.82 13.71
N PRO A 15 -18.91 -11.57 13.34
CA PRO A 15 -18.55 -11.75 11.94
C PRO A 15 -19.69 -12.40 11.16
N PRO A 16 -19.90 -12.00 9.90
CA PRO A 16 -20.97 -12.49 9.07
C PRO A 16 -20.83 -14.01 8.86
N ARG A 17 -21.96 -14.72 8.83
CA ARG A 17 -22.01 -16.18 8.68
C ARG A 17 -22.39 -16.62 7.28
N SER A 18 -22.77 -15.67 6.41
CA SER A 18 -23.14 -15.90 5.02
C SER A 18 -22.73 -14.74 4.13
N ARG A 19 -22.66 -14.98 2.80
CA ARG A 19 -22.42 -13.92 1.81
C ARG A 19 -23.44 -12.78 1.89
N GLY A 20 -24.71 -13.11 2.12
CA GLY A 20 -25.76 -12.10 2.29
C GLY A 20 -25.53 -11.20 3.50
N GLU A 21 -25.12 -11.78 4.63
CA GLU A 21 -24.79 -11.01 5.84
C GLU A 21 -23.52 -10.17 5.64
N ALA A 22 -22.52 -10.69 4.94
CA ALA A 22 -21.29 -9.95 4.64
C ALA A 22 -21.57 -8.72 3.78
N ARG A 23 -22.33 -8.88 2.67
CA ARG A 23 -22.76 -7.77 1.80
C ARG A 23 -23.60 -6.74 2.56
N ALA A 24 -24.55 -7.21 3.39
CA ALA A 24 -25.35 -6.30 4.21
C ALA A 24 -24.50 -5.54 5.23
N SER A 25 -23.46 -6.15 5.79
CA SER A 25 -22.53 -5.49 6.71
C SER A 25 -21.63 -4.48 6.01
N GLN A 26 -21.11 -4.81 4.84
CA GLN A 26 -20.35 -3.88 3.99
C GLN A 26 -21.21 -2.68 3.59
N ALA A 27 -22.44 -2.90 3.16
CA ALA A 27 -23.35 -1.82 2.80
C ALA A 27 -23.62 -0.87 3.97
N ARG A 28 -23.83 -1.41 5.19
CA ARG A 28 -24.00 -0.60 6.41
C ARG A 28 -22.74 0.17 6.77
N LEU A 29 -21.57 -0.47 6.66
CA LEU A 29 -20.30 0.18 6.93
C LEU A 29 -20.01 1.29 5.92
N GLY A 30 -20.26 1.04 4.62
CA GLY A 30 -20.15 2.04 3.58
C GLY A 30 -21.09 3.23 3.77
N ALA A 31 -22.34 2.99 4.16
CA ALA A 31 -23.29 4.06 4.47
C ALA A 31 -22.83 4.88 5.69
N ALA A 32 -22.35 4.23 6.75
CA ALA A 32 -21.82 4.92 7.93
C ALA A 32 -20.53 5.73 7.60
N PHE A 33 -19.67 5.20 6.74
CA PHE A 33 -18.50 5.92 6.24
C PHE A 33 -18.90 7.14 5.39
N LYS A 34 -19.90 7.00 4.51
CA LYS A 34 -20.39 8.11 3.69
C LYS A 34 -20.87 9.27 4.56
N VAL A 35 -21.67 8.98 5.59
CA VAL A 35 -22.12 10.00 6.56
C VAL A 35 -20.94 10.65 7.29
N LEU A 36 -19.97 9.85 7.74
CA LEU A 36 -18.74 10.38 8.37
C LEU A 36 -17.97 11.29 7.41
N ALA A 37 -17.81 10.86 6.16
CA ALA A 37 -17.07 11.60 5.15
C ALA A 37 -17.74 12.95 4.82
N GLU A 38 -19.07 12.97 4.69
CA GLU A 38 -19.84 14.19 4.41
C GLU A 38 -19.87 15.15 5.61
N GLU A 39 -20.23 14.65 6.78
CA GLU A 39 -20.49 15.49 7.96
C GLU A 39 -19.21 15.94 8.67
N THR A 40 -18.12 15.17 8.56
CA THR A 40 -16.92 15.40 9.38
C THR A 40 -15.66 15.58 8.56
N LEU A 41 -15.42 14.74 7.53
CA LEU A 41 -14.20 14.85 6.72
C LEU A 41 -14.29 15.92 5.64
N GLY A 42 -15.49 16.50 5.44
CA GLY A 42 -15.74 17.63 4.52
C GLY A 42 -15.70 17.25 3.04
N PHE A 43 -16.03 15.99 2.71
CA PHE A 43 -16.31 15.57 1.35
C PHE A 43 -17.75 15.87 0.98
N THR A 44 -18.02 16.16 -0.28
CA THR A 44 -19.38 16.32 -0.78
C THR A 44 -19.96 14.97 -1.22
N ALA A 45 -21.29 14.81 -1.16
CA ALA A 45 -21.97 13.64 -1.71
C ALA A 45 -21.57 13.38 -3.17
N ALA A 46 -21.47 14.45 -3.99
CA ALA A 46 -21.06 14.36 -5.38
C ALA A 46 -19.63 13.81 -5.57
N GLN A 47 -18.69 14.16 -4.70
CA GLN A 47 -17.34 13.60 -4.71
C GLN A 47 -17.34 12.12 -4.34
N LEU A 48 -18.09 11.75 -3.31
CA LEU A 48 -18.19 10.36 -2.85
C LEU A 48 -18.89 9.45 -3.86
N ASP A 49 -19.87 9.97 -4.61
CA ASP A 49 -20.57 9.23 -5.66
C ASP A 49 -19.69 8.96 -6.90
N LEU A 50 -18.59 9.71 -7.07
CA LEU A 50 -17.59 9.46 -8.12
C LEU A 50 -16.62 8.32 -7.78
N LEU A 51 -16.53 7.91 -6.50
CA LEU A 51 -15.68 6.79 -6.10
C LEU A 51 -16.28 5.47 -6.62
N PRO A 52 -15.52 4.66 -7.34
CA PRO A 52 -15.98 3.36 -7.82
C PRO A 52 -15.98 2.32 -6.68
N SER A 53 -16.62 2.65 -5.55
CA SER A 53 -16.56 1.88 -4.30
C SER A 53 -16.97 0.42 -4.47
N GLN A 54 -18.00 0.14 -5.31
CA GLN A 54 -18.42 -1.23 -5.56
C GLN A 54 -17.36 -1.99 -6.38
N ALA A 55 -16.78 -1.36 -7.42
CA ALA A 55 -15.73 -2.00 -8.21
C ALA A 55 -14.50 -2.34 -7.35
N PHE A 56 -14.08 -1.41 -6.46
CA PHE A 56 -12.97 -1.66 -5.53
C PHE A 56 -13.30 -2.78 -4.53
N SER A 57 -14.54 -2.87 -4.05
CA SER A 57 -14.97 -3.97 -3.19
C SER A 57 -14.92 -5.32 -3.92
N ASP A 58 -15.50 -5.36 -5.13
CA ASP A 58 -15.58 -6.58 -5.94
C ASP A 58 -14.18 -7.12 -6.30
N VAL A 59 -13.25 -6.25 -6.71
CA VAL A 59 -11.88 -6.68 -7.05
C VAL A 59 -11.08 -7.09 -5.81
N SER A 60 -11.33 -6.48 -4.65
CA SER A 60 -10.70 -6.89 -3.40
C SER A 60 -11.16 -8.29 -2.97
N GLU A 61 -12.46 -8.58 -3.07
CA GLU A 61 -13.01 -9.92 -2.81
C GLU A 61 -12.44 -10.95 -3.80
N GLU A 62 -12.38 -10.59 -5.07
CA GLU A 62 -11.79 -11.45 -6.10
C GLU A 62 -10.31 -11.72 -5.84
N PHE A 63 -9.54 -10.68 -5.47
CA PHE A 63 -8.12 -10.82 -5.17
C PHE A 63 -7.88 -11.85 -4.06
N VAL A 64 -8.60 -11.72 -2.94
CA VAL A 64 -8.50 -12.64 -1.82
C VAL A 64 -8.85 -14.07 -2.23
N ARG A 65 -9.93 -14.24 -3.00
CA ARG A 65 -10.35 -15.56 -3.50
C ARG A 65 -9.30 -16.18 -4.42
N ARG A 66 -8.73 -15.40 -5.35
CA ARG A 66 -7.67 -15.86 -6.26
C ARG A 66 -6.39 -16.21 -5.51
N ALA A 67 -5.99 -15.38 -4.53
CA ALA A 67 -4.80 -15.63 -3.72
C ALA A 67 -4.92 -16.96 -2.95
N ARG A 68 -6.07 -17.22 -2.32
CA ARG A 68 -6.34 -18.50 -1.65
C ARG A 68 -6.42 -19.70 -2.59
N ALA A 69 -6.90 -19.51 -3.82
CA ALA A 69 -6.92 -20.56 -4.83
C ALA A 69 -5.53 -20.85 -5.41
N PHE A 70 -4.69 -19.80 -5.51
CA PHE A 70 -3.31 -19.90 -5.99
C PHE A 70 -2.43 -20.61 -4.95
N ASP A 71 -2.49 -20.18 -3.70
CA ASP A 71 -1.77 -20.81 -2.59
C ASP A 71 -2.64 -20.80 -1.31
N PRO A 72 -3.22 -21.94 -0.91
CA PRO A 72 -3.97 -22.07 0.33
C PRO A 72 -3.13 -21.82 1.61
N GLY A 73 -1.80 -21.87 1.50
CA GLY A 73 -0.85 -21.66 2.61
C GLY A 73 -0.60 -20.20 2.96
N LEU A 74 -0.97 -19.24 2.08
CA LEU A 74 -0.82 -17.81 2.38
C LEU A 74 -1.54 -17.42 3.67
N SER A 75 -0.87 -16.69 4.54
CA SER A 75 -1.50 -16.12 5.73
C SER A 75 -2.45 -14.96 5.37
N GLY A 76 -3.30 -14.55 6.32
CA GLY A 76 -4.10 -13.33 6.17
C GLY A 76 -3.23 -12.09 6.01
N GLU A 77 -2.07 -12.05 6.65
CA GLU A 77 -1.10 -10.98 6.60
C GLU A 77 -0.42 -10.89 5.23
N ASP A 78 -0.03 -12.02 4.64
CA ASP A 78 0.51 -12.08 3.27
C ASP A 78 -0.50 -11.56 2.25
N ILE A 79 -1.76 -11.95 2.38
CA ILE A 79 -2.84 -11.49 1.49
C ILE A 79 -3.11 -10.00 1.69
N TYR A 80 -3.02 -9.49 2.93
CA TYR A 80 -3.15 -8.06 3.21
C TYR A 80 -2.01 -7.25 2.59
N GLN A 81 -0.78 -7.71 2.77
CA GLN A 81 0.41 -7.07 2.19
C GLN A 81 0.28 -7.00 0.66
N ALA A 82 -0.04 -8.11 0.02
CA ALA A 82 -0.29 -8.16 -1.42
C ALA A 82 -1.48 -7.27 -1.85
N GLY A 83 -2.56 -7.28 -1.06
CA GLY A 83 -3.76 -6.48 -1.29
C GLY A 83 -3.50 -4.98 -1.28
N ARG A 84 -2.60 -4.49 -0.42
CA ARG A 84 -2.20 -3.06 -0.39
C ARG A 84 -1.63 -2.63 -1.76
N ASN A 85 -0.78 -3.46 -2.37
CA ASN A 85 -0.26 -3.19 -3.70
C ASN A 85 -1.35 -3.26 -4.77
N ALA A 86 -2.21 -4.29 -4.73
CA ALA A 86 -3.32 -4.41 -5.66
C ALA A 86 -4.26 -3.18 -5.62
N TRP A 87 -4.51 -2.60 -4.44
CA TRP A 87 -5.30 -1.36 -4.31
C TRP A 87 -4.61 -0.16 -4.95
N THR A 88 -3.29 -0.05 -4.84
CA THR A 88 -2.51 1.00 -5.53
C THR A 88 -2.65 0.86 -7.04
N ALA A 89 -2.47 -0.34 -7.57
CA ALA A 89 -2.66 -0.62 -8.99
C ALA A 89 -4.11 -0.34 -9.47
N ASN A 90 -5.12 -0.74 -8.67
CA ASN A 90 -6.53 -0.44 -8.98
C ASN A 90 -6.83 1.06 -8.95
N GLY A 91 -6.20 1.80 -8.04
CA GLY A 91 -6.27 3.27 -8.02
C GLY A 91 -5.70 3.89 -9.30
N LEU A 92 -4.57 3.38 -9.78
CA LEU A 92 -3.97 3.82 -11.05
C LEU A 92 -4.84 3.44 -12.26
N GLN A 93 -5.46 2.25 -12.28
CA GLN A 93 -6.43 1.89 -13.31
C GLN A 93 -7.55 2.92 -13.36
N TRP A 94 -8.13 3.28 -12.21
CA TRP A 94 -9.17 4.29 -12.15
C TRP A 94 -8.71 5.67 -12.66
N LEU A 95 -7.54 6.15 -12.24
CA LEU A 95 -6.97 7.41 -12.72
C LEU A 95 -6.70 7.41 -14.24
N LEU A 96 -6.30 6.28 -14.79
CA LEU A 96 -6.05 6.08 -16.22
C LEU A 96 -7.33 5.85 -17.03
N GLY A 97 -8.51 5.86 -16.39
CA GLY A 97 -9.79 5.58 -17.06
C GLY A 97 -9.94 4.11 -17.51
N LEU A 98 -9.14 3.21 -16.94
CA LEU A 98 -9.19 1.79 -17.23
C LEU A 98 -10.21 1.08 -16.31
N PRO A 99 -10.75 -0.07 -16.70
CA PRO A 99 -11.56 -0.89 -15.81
C PRO A 99 -10.75 -1.30 -14.56
N VAL A 100 -11.36 -1.15 -13.39
CA VAL A 100 -10.78 -1.60 -12.12
C VAL A 100 -10.94 -3.12 -12.03
N GLN A 101 -9.83 -3.86 -12.14
CA GLN A 101 -9.85 -5.33 -12.21
C GLN A 101 -8.50 -5.94 -11.80
N ASN A 102 -8.54 -7.20 -11.33
CA ASN A 102 -7.34 -8.00 -11.04
C ASN A 102 -6.83 -8.66 -12.33
N THR A 103 -6.11 -7.90 -13.17
CA THR A 103 -5.43 -8.48 -14.33
C THR A 103 -4.37 -9.50 -13.88
N PRO A 104 -3.91 -10.40 -14.78
CA PRO A 104 -2.83 -11.34 -14.44
C PRO A 104 -1.60 -10.62 -13.89
N SER A 105 -1.20 -9.49 -14.50
CA SER A 105 -0.04 -8.71 -14.08
C SER A 105 -0.21 -8.04 -12.72
N VAL A 106 -1.37 -7.42 -12.44
CA VAL A 106 -1.67 -6.80 -11.12
C VAL A 106 -1.67 -7.87 -10.03
N PHE A 107 -2.34 -8.99 -10.26
CA PHE A 107 -2.39 -10.10 -9.32
C PHE A 107 -1.00 -10.68 -9.04
N ALA A 108 -0.24 -10.97 -10.10
CA ALA A 108 1.08 -11.56 -9.97
C ALA A 108 2.07 -10.64 -9.25
N TYR A 109 2.15 -9.37 -9.67
CA TYR A 109 3.07 -8.42 -9.05
C TYR A 109 2.75 -8.18 -7.57
N SER A 110 1.47 -8.08 -7.23
CA SER A 110 1.05 -7.93 -5.83
C SER A 110 1.47 -9.11 -4.97
N LEU A 111 1.37 -10.33 -5.49
CA LEU A 111 1.81 -11.53 -4.76
C LEU A 111 3.34 -11.70 -4.73
N LEU A 112 4.09 -11.10 -5.65
CA LEU A 112 5.56 -11.14 -5.58
C LEU A 112 6.08 -10.58 -4.25
N TYR A 113 5.40 -9.57 -3.64
CA TYR A 113 5.83 -8.97 -2.38
C TYR A 113 5.94 -9.99 -1.23
N PRO A 114 4.88 -10.71 -0.81
CA PRO A 114 5.00 -11.67 0.29
C PRO A 114 5.97 -12.81 -0.02
N TYR A 115 6.10 -13.21 -1.29
CA TYR A 115 7.01 -14.30 -1.65
C TYR A 115 8.49 -13.86 -1.69
N THR A 116 8.79 -12.63 -2.05
CA THR A 116 10.17 -12.14 -2.15
C THR A 116 10.65 -11.46 -0.87
N ASP A 117 9.86 -10.56 -0.31
CA ASP A 117 10.25 -9.80 0.87
C ASP A 117 10.34 -10.69 2.10
N ASN A 118 9.33 -11.57 2.33
CA ASN A 118 9.36 -12.49 3.46
C ASN A 118 10.56 -13.46 3.37
N TYR A 119 10.92 -13.91 2.16
CA TYR A 119 12.09 -14.74 1.95
C TYR A 119 13.40 -13.97 2.22
N LEU A 120 13.50 -12.74 1.73
CA LEU A 120 14.70 -11.92 1.92
C LEU A 120 14.85 -11.43 3.36
N ASP A 121 13.76 -11.23 4.08
CA ASP A 121 13.76 -10.77 5.47
C ASP A 121 13.92 -11.93 6.49
N ASP A 122 13.72 -13.19 6.10
CA ASP A 122 13.84 -14.35 7.01
C ASP A 122 15.29 -14.48 7.54
N PRO A 123 15.52 -14.28 8.85
CA PRO A 123 16.86 -14.37 9.44
C PRO A 123 17.43 -15.79 9.42
N ALA A 124 16.62 -16.83 9.22
CA ALA A 124 17.05 -18.21 9.13
C ALA A 124 17.75 -18.53 7.79
N ILE A 125 17.52 -17.73 6.76
CA ILE A 125 18.10 -17.94 5.43
C ILE A 125 19.49 -17.28 5.36
N PRO A 126 20.54 -18.04 5.01
CA PRO A 126 21.90 -17.50 4.89
C PRO A 126 22.00 -16.39 3.85
N VAL A 127 22.81 -15.37 4.12
CA VAL A 127 23.02 -14.21 3.23
C VAL A 127 23.45 -14.64 1.82
N ALA A 128 24.31 -15.65 1.70
CA ALA A 128 24.75 -16.18 0.40
C ALA A 128 23.59 -16.80 -0.39
N THR A 129 22.65 -17.48 0.29
CA THR A 129 21.46 -18.06 -0.33
C THR A 129 20.50 -16.96 -0.82
N LYS A 130 20.27 -15.92 0.00
CA LYS A 130 19.48 -14.74 -0.40
C LYS A 130 20.10 -14.02 -1.61
N ALA A 131 21.41 -13.87 -1.64
CA ALA A 131 22.11 -13.25 -2.76
C ALA A 131 21.99 -14.07 -4.06
N ALA A 132 22.12 -15.40 -3.96
CA ALA A 132 21.93 -16.29 -5.11
C ALA A 132 20.49 -16.26 -5.63
N PHE A 133 19.51 -16.32 -4.74
CA PHE A 133 18.09 -16.18 -5.08
C PHE A 133 17.82 -14.84 -5.79
N ASN A 134 18.30 -13.73 -5.22
CA ASN A 134 18.06 -12.39 -5.76
C ASN A 134 18.63 -12.24 -7.18
N GLU A 135 19.81 -12.81 -7.45
CA GLU A 135 20.40 -12.81 -8.80
C GLU A 135 19.60 -13.68 -9.78
N ARG A 136 19.14 -14.86 -9.37
CA ARG A 136 18.33 -15.73 -10.21
C ARG A 136 16.95 -15.11 -10.50
N PHE A 137 16.35 -14.43 -9.52
CA PHE A 137 15.11 -13.69 -9.73
C PHE A 137 15.32 -12.53 -10.71
N ARG A 138 16.44 -11.78 -10.61
CA ARG A 138 16.81 -10.76 -11.59
C ARG A 138 16.91 -11.33 -13.00
N GLN A 139 17.60 -12.46 -13.16
CA GLN A 139 17.75 -13.15 -14.44
C GLN A 139 16.39 -13.58 -15.00
N ARG A 140 15.49 -14.10 -14.16
CA ARG A 140 14.13 -14.47 -14.58
C ARG A 140 13.32 -13.23 -15.01
N LEU A 141 13.42 -12.11 -14.28
CA LEU A 141 12.82 -10.83 -14.69
C LEU A 141 13.41 -10.30 -16.01
N ALA A 142 14.68 -10.54 -16.27
CA ALA A 142 15.33 -10.18 -17.53
C ALA A 142 14.91 -11.10 -18.71
N GLY A 143 14.15 -12.17 -18.45
CA GLY A 143 13.68 -13.09 -19.49
C GLY A 143 14.62 -14.27 -19.78
N GLU A 144 15.60 -14.51 -18.91
CA GLU A 144 16.47 -15.68 -19.06
C GLU A 144 15.70 -16.98 -18.77
N GLY A 145 15.90 -17.99 -19.59
CA GLY A 145 15.26 -19.30 -19.47
C GLY A 145 15.88 -20.14 -18.36
N LEU A 146 15.51 -19.89 -17.12
CA LEU A 146 16.01 -20.62 -15.95
C LEU A 146 14.99 -21.62 -15.45
N ALA A 147 15.45 -22.84 -15.08
CA ALA A 147 14.66 -23.75 -14.29
C ALA A 147 14.67 -23.29 -12.81
N PRO A 148 13.54 -23.35 -12.10
CA PRO A 148 13.49 -23.02 -10.67
C PRO A 148 14.35 -24.00 -9.87
N ALA A 149 15.03 -23.49 -8.85
CA ALA A 149 15.92 -24.29 -8.00
C ALA A 149 15.14 -25.06 -6.92
N ASP A 150 14.00 -24.50 -6.49
CA ASP A 150 13.13 -25.05 -5.46
C ASP A 150 11.66 -24.64 -5.66
N ALA A 151 10.78 -25.06 -4.74
CA ALA A 151 9.36 -24.76 -4.81
C ALA A 151 9.06 -23.26 -4.65
N GLN A 152 9.86 -22.52 -3.89
CA GLN A 152 9.72 -21.07 -3.71
C GLN A 152 10.01 -20.32 -5.02
N GLU A 153 11.12 -20.66 -5.66
CA GLU A 153 11.43 -20.08 -6.97
C GLU A 153 10.40 -20.47 -8.03
N GLN A 154 9.83 -21.69 -7.98
CA GLN A 154 8.78 -22.10 -8.89
C GLN A 154 7.57 -21.16 -8.81
N VAL A 155 7.08 -20.87 -7.60
CA VAL A 155 5.94 -19.98 -7.40
C VAL A 155 6.26 -18.57 -7.94
N ILE A 156 7.45 -18.04 -7.65
CA ILE A 156 7.87 -16.71 -8.14
C ILE A 156 7.97 -16.69 -9.66
N PHE A 157 8.50 -17.75 -10.27
CA PHE A 157 8.63 -17.86 -11.73
C PHE A 157 7.27 -17.98 -12.42
N ASP A 158 6.31 -18.66 -11.80
CA ASP A 158 4.93 -18.74 -12.26
C ASP A 158 4.23 -17.38 -12.21
N LEU A 159 4.45 -16.59 -11.15
CA LEU A 159 3.96 -15.21 -11.07
C LEU A 159 4.57 -14.33 -12.16
N VAL A 160 5.87 -14.45 -12.45
CA VAL A 160 6.49 -13.72 -13.59
C VAL A 160 5.89 -14.18 -14.91
N ALA A 161 5.60 -15.49 -15.09
CA ALA A 161 4.97 -16.01 -16.29
C ALA A 161 3.56 -15.42 -16.52
N MET A 162 2.78 -15.18 -15.45
CA MET A 162 1.47 -14.51 -15.57
C MET A 162 1.60 -13.07 -16.10
N ILE A 163 2.70 -12.37 -15.78
CA ILE A 163 2.96 -11.04 -16.35
C ILE A 163 3.30 -11.18 -17.85
N GLU A 164 4.10 -12.19 -18.20
CA GLU A 164 4.49 -12.47 -19.60
C GLU A 164 3.31 -12.92 -20.47
N GLU A 165 2.30 -13.59 -19.90
CA GLU A 165 1.05 -13.93 -20.58
C GLU A 165 0.24 -12.69 -20.98
N GLN A 166 0.29 -11.62 -20.17
CA GLN A 166 -0.41 -10.38 -20.47
C GLN A 166 0.40 -9.44 -21.34
N TYR A 167 1.71 -9.36 -21.14
CA TYR A 167 2.61 -8.43 -21.81
C TYR A 167 3.75 -9.17 -22.52
N SER A 168 3.80 -9.06 -23.84
CA SER A 168 4.97 -9.49 -24.61
C SER A 168 6.17 -8.60 -24.29
N ARG A 169 7.32 -9.20 -24.03
CA ARG A 169 8.58 -8.43 -23.77
C ARG A 169 9.00 -7.56 -24.93
N THR A 170 8.67 -7.99 -26.16
CA THR A 170 9.00 -7.25 -27.38
C THR A 170 8.13 -6.02 -27.57
N ASP A 171 6.83 -6.13 -27.28
CA ASP A 171 5.87 -5.06 -27.51
C ASP A 171 5.76 -4.11 -26.31
N TYR A 172 6.08 -4.60 -25.09
CA TYR A 172 5.97 -3.86 -23.83
C TYR A 172 7.29 -3.89 -23.03
N PRO A 173 8.43 -3.47 -23.60
CA PRO A 173 9.73 -3.53 -22.90
C PRO A 173 9.73 -2.73 -21.61
N ALA A 174 9.03 -1.58 -21.54
CA ALA A 174 8.97 -0.73 -20.37
C ALA A 174 8.34 -1.42 -19.14
N VAL A 175 7.43 -2.40 -19.32
CA VAL A 175 6.89 -3.20 -18.21
C VAL A 175 8.00 -3.99 -17.54
N PHE A 176 8.85 -4.67 -18.31
CA PHE A 176 9.93 -5.51 -17.76
C PHE A 176 11.13 -4.69 -17.29
N GLU A 177 11.40 -3.55 -17.91
CA GLU A 177 12.39 -2.58 -17.42
C GLU A 177 11.98 -2.05 -16.04
N SER A 178 10.71 -1.68 -15.84
CA SER A 178 10.21 -1.21 -14.55
C SER A 178 10.29 -2.28 -13.45
N LEU A 179 10.05 -3.56 -13.79
CA LEU A 179 10.22 -4.68 -12.85
C LEU A 179 11.68 -4.88 -12.45
N LEU A 180 12.61 -4.70 -13.39
CA LEU A 180 14.05 -4.74 -13.09
C LEU A 180 14.49 -3.53 -12.26
N GLU A 181 13.93 -2.35 -12.50
CA GLU A 181 14.21 -1.14 -11.73
C GLU A 181 13.79 -1.31 -10.26
N ILE A 182 12.55 -1.76 -9.99
CA ILE A 182 12.10 -1.99 -8.61
C ILE A 182 12.89 -3.12 -7.93
N HIS A 183 13.17 -4.22 -8.63
CA HIS A 183 14.02 -5.28 -8.09
C HIS A 183 15.39 -4.75 -7.65
N GLN A 184 16.02 -3.91 -8.49
CA GLN A 184 17.32 -3.30 -8.19
C GLN A 184 17.22 -2.29 -7.02
N ALA A 185 16.14 -1.50 -6.98
CA ALA A 185 15.88 -0.56 -5.88
C ALA A 185 15.68 -1.28 -4.54
N GLN A 186 14.94 -2.39 -4.52
CA GLN A 186 14.79 -3.22 -3.33
C GLN A 186 16.12 -3.83 -2.88
N ALA A 187 16.91 -4.38 -3.79
CA ALA A 187 18.26 -4.90 -3.47
C ALA A 187 19.17 -3.82 -2.85
N ARG A 188 19.10 -2.58 -3.36
CA ARG A 188 19.86 -1.45 -2.80
C ARG A 188 19.32 -0.98 -1.46
N SER A 189 18.01 -1.02 -1.25
CA SER A 189 17.36 -0.58 0.00
C SER A 189 17.72 -1.46 1.21
N LEU A 190 18.24 -2.67 1.00
CA LEU A 190 18.79 -3.50 2.08
C LEU A 190 19.91 -2.78 2.86
N LYS A 191 20.55 -1.76 2.28
CA LYS A 191 21.52 -0.90 2.97
C LYS A 191 20.85 -0.03 4.05
N LEU A 192 19.53 0.17 3.99
CA LEU A 192 18.76 0.89 5.01
C LEU A 192 18.53 0.06 6.28
N ILE A 193 18.79 -1.25 6.25
CA ILE A 193 18.71 -2.15 7.40
C ILE A 193 20.08 -2.19 8.06
N ARG A 194 20.49 -1.10 8.73
CA ARG A 194 21.77 -1.02 9.44
C ARG A 194 21.62 -0.32 10.78
N ARG A 195 21.91 -1.03 11.85
CA ARG A 195 21.87 -0.51 13.23
C ARG A 195 22.93 0.57 13.55
N ALA A 196 23.92 0.81 12.68
CA ALA A 196 24.99 1.78 12.93
C ALA A 196 25.69 2.18 11.62
N ALA A 197 25.04 3.01 10.81
CA ALA A 197 25.75 3.78 9.78
C ALA A 197 26.09 5.16 10.34
N ALA A 198 27.32 5.65 10.10
CA ALA A 198 27.65 7.03 10.42
C ALA A 198 26.76 7.98 9.58
N PRO A 199 26.39 9.17 10.10
CA PRO A 199 25.65 10.14 9.32
C PRO A 199 26.33 10.43 7.99
N GLY A 200 25.61 10.28 6.86
CA GLY A 200 26.14 10.49 5.52
C GLY A 200 26.84 9.27 4.88
N GLU A 201 26.98 8.14 5.57
CA GLU A 201 27.55 6.91 5.00
C GLU A 201 26.58 6.22 4.02
N VAL A 202 25.28 6.40 4.22
CA VAL A 202 24.22 5.85 3.38
C VAL A 202 23.34 6.99 2.87
N ASP A 203 23.10 7.02 1.56
CA ASP A 203 22.10 7.93 0.95
C ASP A 203 20.68 7.42 1.25
N VAL A 204 20.22 7.70 2.46
CA VAL A 204 18.92 7.25 2.96
C VAL A 204 17.79 7.82 2.10
N LEU A 205 17.85 9.12 1.78
CA LEU A 205 16.81 9.79 1.00
C LEU A 205 16.71 9.22 -0.42
N GLY A 206 17.84 9.10 -1.11
CA GLY A 206 17.90 8.57 -2.49
C GLY A 206 17.40 7.13 -2.55
N LEU A 207 17.79 6.28 -1.60
CA LEU A 207 17.37 4.87 -1.55
C LEU A 207 15.87 4.72 -1.25
N SER A 208 15.32 5.52 -0.31
CA SER A 208 13.87 5.52 -0.02
C SER A 208 13.09 6.01 -1.24
N PHE A 209 13.56 7.08 -1.91
CA PHE A 209 12.91 7.62 -3.10
C PHE A 209 12.94 6.64 -4.28
N GLU A 210 14.08 5.99 -4.51
CA GLU A 210 14.22 4.99 -5.55
C GLU A 210 13.26 3.81 -5.30
N LYS A 211 13.22 3.27 -4.08
CA LYS A 211 12.33 2.16 -3.71
C LYS A 211 10.87 2.53 -3.90
N GLY A 212 10.40 3.61 -3.29
CA GLY A 212 9.01 4.02 -3.37
C GLY A 212 8.59 4.41 -4.79
N GLY A 213 9.43 5.20 -5.47
CA GLY A 213 9.16 5.68 -6.84
C GLY A 213 9.05 4.55 -7.85
N THR A 214 10.02 3.63 -7.87
CA THR A 214 10.01 2.50 -8.82
C THR A 214 8.91 1.49 -8.54
N SER A 215 8.51 1.32 -7.26
CA SER A 215 7.42 0.41 -6.89
C SER A 215 6.10 0.81 -7.57
N VAL A 216 5.66 2.06 -7.38
CA VAL A 216 4.39 2.53 -7.97
C VAL A 216 4.52 2.78 -9.47
N LEU A 217 5.73 3.09 -9.97
CA LEU A 217 5.97 3.17 -11.41
C LEU A 217 5.78 1.81 -12.09
N ALA A 218 6.23 0.72 -11.47
CA ALA A 218 5.98 -0.63 -11.96
C ALA A 218 4.48 -0.94 -12.02
N ASP A 219 3.71 -0.58 -10.97
CA ASP A 219 2.24 -0.68 -11.01
C ASP A 219 1.65 0.07 -12.21
N GLY A 220 2.11 1.29 -12.47
CA GLY A 220 1.66 2.09 -13.61
C GLY A 220 1.85 1.38 -14.95
N TYR A 221 3.02 0.80 -15.19
CA TYR A 221 3.27 0.02 -16.40
C TYR A 221 2.50 -1.29 -16.45
N LEU A 222 2.35 -1.97 -15.31
CA LEU A 222 1.62 -3.24 -15.22
C LEU A 222 0.11 -3.09 -15.44
N VAL A 223 -0.47 -1.92 -15.16
CA VAL A 223 -1.90 -1.69 -15.41
C VAL A 223 -2.21 -1.18 -16.82
N SER A 224 -1.26 -0.51 -17.49
CA SER A 224 -1.50 0.16 -18.77
C SER A 224 -0.62 -0.30 -19.93
N GLY A 225 0.48 -0.98 -19.65
CA GLY A 225 1.52 -1.34 -20.63
C GLY A 225 2.40 -0.17 -21.07
N SER A 226 1.93 1.06 -20.94
CA SER A 226 2.65 2.27 -21.32
C SER A 226 2.14 3.50 -20.55
N LEU A 227 3.00 4.48 -20.32
CA LEU A 227 2.67 5.74 -19.67
C LEU A 227 3.23 6.90 -20.51
N THR A 228 2.50 8.02 -20.55
CA THR A 228 3.07 9.28 -21.02
C THR A 228 4.14 9.77 -20.05
N GLU A 229 5.03 10.67 -20.46
CA GLU A 229 6.08 11.22 -19.60
C GLU A 229 5.48 11.92 -18.35
N ALA A 230 4.37 12.63 -18.50
CA ALA A 230 3.69 13.26 -17.37
C ALA A 230 3.10 12.23 -16.39
N GLN A 231 2.47 11.17 -16.89
CA GLN A 231 1.95 10.07 -16.05
C GLN A 231 3.09 9.31 -15.36
N ARG A 232 4.20 9.05 -16.08
CA ARG A 232 5.40 8.42 -15.52
C ARG A 232 5.97 9.25 -14.38
N SER A 233 6.13 10.56 -14.59
CA SER A 233 6.63 11.49 -13.57
C SER A 233 5.72 11.55 -12.36
N TYR A 234 4.40 11.64 -12.56
CA TYR A 234 3.42 11.60 -11.49
C TYR A 234 3.48 10.29 -10.70
N THR A 235 3.44 9.16 -11.40
CA THR A 235 3.40 7.83 -10.78
C THR A 235 4.65 7.57 -9.94
N TYR A 236 5.83 7.92 -10.47
CA TYR A 236 7.09 7.83 -9.71
C TYR A 236 7.07 8.75 -8.48
N GLY A 237 6.67 10.01 -8.65
CA GLY A 237 6.57 10.96 -7.54
C GLY A 237 5.54 10.54 -6.47
N HIS A 238 4.40 9.96 -6.91
CA HIS A 238 3.40 9.42 -5.99
C HIS A 238 3.95 8.26 -5.16
N GLY A 239 4.75 7.38 -5.78
CA GLY A 239 5.43 6.31 -5.07
C GLY A 239 6.41 6.81 -4.01
N ILE A 240 7.17 7.88 -4.30
CA ILE A 240 8.02 8.55 -3.30
C ILE A 240 7.16 9.10 -2.15
N PHE A 241 6.05 9.77 -2.46
CA PHE A 241 5.18 10.32 -1.43
C PHE A 241 4.56 9.22 -0.54
N ALA A 242 4.11 8.11 -1.15
CA ALA A 242 3.61 6.96 -0.40
C ALA A 242 4.68 6.36 0.52
N GLN A 243 5.93 6.23 0.05
CA GLN A 243 7.05 5.76 0.89
C GLN A 243 7.33 6.72 2.04
N LEU A 244 7.28 8.03 1.81
CA LEU A 244 7.46 9.01 2.89
C LEU A 244 6.36 8.94 3.94
N LEU A 245 5.12 8.65 3.54
CA LEU A 245 4.01 8.44 4.48
C LEU A 245 4.20 7.17 5.32
N ASP A 246 4.64 6.09 4.69
CA ASP A 246 4.95 4.81 5.34
C ASP A 246 6.10 5.00 6.36
N ASP A 247 7.22 5.58 5.94
CA ASP A 247 8.36 5.92 6.80
C ASP A 247 7.96 6.82 7.99
N LEU A 248 6.99 7.73 7.78
CA LEU A 248 6.48 8.62 8.81
C LEU A 248 5.57 7.90 9.81
N GLU A 249 4.72 6.99 9.33
CA GLU A 249 3.83 6.20 10.18
C GLU A 249 4.63 5.24 11.07
N ASP A 250 5.70 4.67 10.53
CA ASP A 250 6.46 3.58 11.14
C ASP A 250 7.70 4.03 11.92
N ILE A 251 7.91 5.33 12.20
CA ILE A 251 9.10 5.87 12.93
C ILE A 251 9.44 5.02 14.17
N GLY A 252 8.43 4.72 14.99
CA GLY A 252 8.64 3.97 16.24
C GLY A 252 9.04 2.50 15.99
N GLN A 253 8.52 1.87 14.97
CA GLN A 253 8.85 0.50 14.59
C GLN A 253 10.23 0.46 13.94
N ASP A 254 10.47 1.29 12.94
CA ASP A 254 11.73 1.40 12.22
C ASP A 254 12.92 1.68 13.15
N SER A 255 12.71 2.57 14.13
CA SER A 255 13.73 2.85 15.15
C SER A 255 14.08 1.60 15.97
N ARG A 256 13.09 0.79 16.36
CA ARG A 256 13.32 -0.47 17.11
C ARG A 256 14.01 -1.53 16.26
N GLU A 257 13.65 -1.62 14.99
CA GLU A 257 14.22 -2.57 14.02
C GLU A 257 15.58 -2.13 13.48
N GLY A 258 15.96 -0.86 13.72
CA GLY A 258 17.21 -0.28 13.23
C GLY A 258 17.18 0.02 11.74
N ARG A 259 15.99 0.30 11.20
CA ARG A 259 15.80 0.78 9.84
C ARG A 259 16.13 2.26 9.74
N LEU A 260 16.87 2.62 8.69
CA LEU A 260 17.24 4.02 8.43
C LEU A 260 16.20 4.63 7.49
N THR A 261 15.45 5.60 8.00
CA THR A 261 14.61 6.50 7.21
C THR A 261 15.02 7.94 7.50
N ILE A 262 14.60 8.91 6.69
CA ILE A 262 14.87 10.32 6.99
C ILE A 262 14.26 10.75 8.32
N TYR A 263 13.16 10.12 8.73
CA TYR A 263 12.48 10.40 9.99
C TYR A 263 13.20 9.76 11.16
N THR A 264 13.63 8.49 11.07
CA THR A 264 14.41 7.84 12.15
C THR A 264 15.77 8.51 12.36
N GLN A 265 16.38 9.04 11.29
CA GLN A 265 17.62 9.81 11.41
C GLN A 265 17.40 11.17 12.09
N ALA A 266 16.25 11.82 11.86
CA ALA A 266 15.93 13.11 12.46
C ALA A 266 15.34 12.98 13.88
N ALA A 267 14.62 11.90 14.16
CA ALA A 267 14.06 11.61 15.47
C ALA A 267 15.16 11.55 16.55
N GLY A 268 14.92 12.17 17.68
CA GLY A 268 15.90 12.27 18.77
C GLY A 268 16.97 13.37 18.62
N HIS A 269 17.04 14.05 17.47
CA HIS A 269 17.92 15.19 17.25
C HIS A 269 17.18 16.55 17.28
N GLY A 270 15.85 16.52 17.42
CA GLY A 270 14.99 17.68 17.45
C GLY A 270 13.57 17.36 17.01
N SER A 271 12.74 18.40 16.88
CA SER A 271 11.37 18.27 16.37
C SER A 271 11.37 17.94 14.87
N LEU A 272 10.46 17.07 14.44
CA LEU A 272 10.23 16.73 13.03
C LEU A 272 9.36 17.78 12.28
N ASP A 273 8.98 18.89 12.88
CA ASP A 273 8.08 19.91 12.33
C ASP A 273 8.48 20.33 10.90
N SER A 274 9.77 20.66 10.71
CA SER A 274 10.27 21.09 9.40
C SER A 274 10.22 19.98 8.35
N LEU A 275 10.49 18.74 8.76
CA LEU A 275 10.46 17.60 7.86
C LEU A 275 9.02 17.25 7.44
N ALA A 276 8.08 17.28 8.40
CA ALA A 276 6.66 17.12 8.12
C ALA A 276 6.13 18.17 7.14
N ASN A 277 6.48 19.46 7.35
CA ASN A 277 6.10 20.52 6.42
C ASN A 277 6.65 20.29 5.00
N ARG A 278 7.88 19.81 4.88
CA ARG A 278 8.46 19.45 3.56
C ARG A 278 7.73 18.30 2.92
N THR A 279 7.28 17.31 3.70
CA THR A 279 6.48 16.18 3.21
C THR A 279 5.11 16.66 2.71
N PHE A 280 4.45 17.58 3.42
CA PHE A 280 3.22 18.23 2.93
C PHE A 280 3.44 18.94 1.59
N LEU A 281 4.48 19.79 1.52
CA LEU A 281 4.76 20.53 0.29
C LEU A 281 5.10 19.60 -0.87
N PHE A 282 5.87 18.55 -0.62
CA PHE A 282 6.21 17.56 -1.62
C PHE A 282 4.94 16.83 -2.12
N GLY A 283 4.11 16.32 -1.21
CA GLY A 283 2.86 15.64 -1.54
C GLY A 283 1.92 16.52 -2.37
N ARG A 284 1.72 17.78 -1.95
CA ARG A 284 0.91 18.73 -2.70
C ARG A 284 1.46 19.03 -4.10
N ASN A 285 2.79 19.13 -4.23
CA ASN A 285 3.44 19.33 -5.51
C ASN A 285 3.20 18.11 -6.44
N ILE A 286 3.35 16.89 -5.93
CA ILE A 286 3.06 15.69 -6.72
C ILE A 286 1.58 15.64 -7.10
N LEU A 287 0.67 15.86 -6.16
CA LEU A 287 -0.78 15.83 -6.39
C LEU A 287 -1.27 16.97 -7.30
N SER A 288 -0.50 18.03 -7.49
CA SER A 288 -0.82 19.04 -8.54
C SER A 288 -0.67 18.46 -9.95
N GLY A 289 0.14 17.41 -10.12
CA GLY A 289 0.33 16.69 -11.39
C GLY A 289 -0.81 15.74 -11.77
N LEU A 290 -1.89 15.63 -10.98
CA LEU A 290 -3.09 14.84 -11.31
C LEU A 290 -3.75 15.26 -12.63
N ASP A 291 -3.41 16.44 -13.14
CA ASP A 291 -3.88 16.96 -14.44
C ASP A 291 -3.40 16.13 -15.64
N CYS A 292 -2.39 15.24 -15.44
CA CYS A 292 -1.96 14.30 -16.47
C CYS A 292 -2.95 13.15 -16.73
N PHE A 293 -3.97 13.02 -15.87
CA PHE A 293 -5.05 12.03 -16.00
C PHE A 293 -6.36 12.74 -16.39
N ASP A 294 -7.18 12.06 -17.21
CA ASP A 294 -8.49 12.55 -17.60
C ASP A 294 -9.54 12.25 -16.51
N VAL A 295 -9.37 12.87 -15.35
CA VAL A 295 -10.32 12.75 -14.23
C VAL A 295 -10.91 14.10 -13.89
N ALA A 296 -12.19 14.11 -13.49
CA ALA A 296 -12.93 15.32 -13.15
C ALA A 296 -12.31 16.04 -11.94
N GLU A 297 -12.36 17.38 -11.91
CA GLU A 297 -11.80 18.17 -10.81
C GLU A 297 -12.32 17.76 -9.40
N PRO A 298 -13.61 17.41 -9.21
CA PRO A 298 -14.05 16.91 -7.89
C PRO A 298 -13.32 15.65 -7.40
N VAL A 299 -12.83 14.79 -8.32
CA VAL A 299 -12.00 13.61 -7.98
C VAL A 299 -10.61 14.05 -7.55
N ARG A 300 -10.00 15.01 -8.27
CA ARG A 300 -8.69 15.55 -7.91
C ARG A 300 -8.71 16.20 -6.54
N GLU A 301 -9.75 17.00 -6.26
CA GLU A 301 -9.95 17.61 -4.94
C GLU A 301 -10.12 16.56 -3.83
N LEU A 302 -10.89 15.48 -4.10
CA LEU A 302 -11.08 14.38 -3.17
C LEU A 302 -9.74 13.71 -2.84
N ILE A 303 -8.91 13.42 -3.85
CA ILE A 303 -7.59 12.80 -3.66
C ILE A 303 -6.66 13.74 -2.88
N ARG A 304 -6.58 15.03 -3.24
CA ARG A 304 -5.74 16.02 -2.56
C ARG A 304 -6.15 16.16 -1.09
N ARG A 305 -7.45 16.28 -0.82
CA ARG A 305 -7.99 16.37 0.55
C ARG A 305 -7.75 15.07 1.34
N GLY A 306 -7.96 13.93 0.72
CA GLY A 306 -7.70 12.63 1.35
C GLY A 306 -6.25 12.48 1.76
N ALA A 307 -5.31 12.89 0.92
CA ALA A 307 -3.88 12.86 1.22
C ALA A 307 -3.50 13.83 2.36
N ASP A 308 -4.03 15.05 2.36
CA ASP A 308 -3.81 16.01 3.47
C ASP A 308 -4.33 15.43 4.79
N LEU A 309 -5.55 14.86 4.81
CA LEU A 309 -6.14 14.26 6.02
C LEU A 309 -5.33 13.06 6.51
N LEU A 310 -4.85 12.21 5.60
CA LEU A 310 -4.00 11.07 5.94
C LEU A 310 -2.70 11.52 6.61
N LEU A 311 -2.04 12.52 6.05
CA LEU A 311 -0.79 13.05 6.61
C LEU A 311 -1.02 13.71 7.98
N ILE A 312 -2.10 14.49 8.14
CA ILE A 312 -2.49 15.10 9.42
C ILE A 312 -2.74 14.02 10.47
N ASP A 313 -3.50 12.96 10.13
CA ASP A 313 -3.78 11.85 11.04
C ASP A 313 -2.51 11.09 11.43
N THR A 314 -1.63 10.81 10.47
CA THR A 314 -0.33 10.14 10.72
C THR A 314 0.53 10.94 11.70
N ILE A 315 0.67 12.26 11.51
CA ILE A 315 1.42 13.12 12.43
C ILE A 315 0.74 13.17 13.81
N GLY A 316 -0.58 13.30 13.85
CA GLY A 316 -1.33 13.30 15.10
C GLY A 316 -1.18 12.03 15.94
N ARG A 317 -0.89 10.90 15.28
CA ARG A 317 -0.62 9.62 15.95
C ARG A 317 0.81 9.48 16.47
N THR A 318 1.78 10.13 15.84
CA THR A 318 3.21 10.11 16.17
C THR A 318 3.67 11.41 16.88
N ASP A 319 2.79 12.04 17.67
CA ASP A 319 2.93 13.39 18.24
C ASP A 319 4.17 13.62 19.09
N GLN A 320 4.74 12.58 19.67
CA GLN A 320 5.94 12.66 20.52
C GLN A 320 7.17 13.24 19.80
N ASP A 321 7.19 13.19 18.48
CA ASP A 321 8.30 13.62 17.64
C ASP A 321 8.15 15.08 17.15
N TYR A 322 7.08 15.77 17.55
CA TYR A 322 6.74 17.12 17.10
C TYR A 322 6.63 18.11 18.24
N SER A 323 6.81 19.40 17.93
CA SER A 323 6.59 20.47 18.92
C SER A 323 5.10 20.65 19.23
N ALA A 324 4.80 21.02 20.49
CA ALA A 324 3.42 21.29 20.90
C ALA A 324 2.79 22.50 20.15
N ALA A 325 3.60 23.40 19.61
CA ALA A 325 3.11 24.51 18.79
C ALA A 325 2.65 24.03 17.43
N PHE A 326 3.47 23.21 16.77
CA PHE A 326 3.15 22.60 15.47
C PHE A 326 1.91 21.71 15.54
N LEU A 327 1.84 20.86 16.57
CA LEU A 327 0.67 19.97 16.74
C LEU A 327 -0.63 20.74 16.95
N ARG A 328 -0.61 21.86 17.70
CA ARG A 328 -1.80 22.70 17.88
C ARG A 328 -2.25 23.35 16.58
N GLU A 329 -1.30 23.89 15.81
CA GLU A 329 -1.60 24.48 14.50
C GLU A 329 -2.16 23.42 13.54
N LEU A 330 -1.55 22.24 13.53
CA LEU A 330 -2.00 21.15 12.67
C LEU A 330 -3.38 20.59 13.08
N GLU A 331 -3.66 20.52 14.39
CA GLU A 331 -4.95 20.05 14.91
C GLU A 331 -6.12 20.96 14.48
N ASP A 332 -5.87 22.27 14.25
CA ASP A 332 -6.89 23.20 13.73
C ASP A 332 -7.34 22.84 12.30
N HIS A 333 -6.53 22.07 11.56
CA HIS A 333 -6.84 21.53 10.23
C HIS A 333 -7.37 20.10 10.26
N SER A 334 -7.37 19.45 11.42
CA SER A 334 -7.89 18.10 11.61
C SER A 334 -9.40 18.15 11.92
N PRO A 335 -10.20 17.24 11.34
CA PRO A 335 -11.61 17.10 11.71
C PRO A 335 -11.80 16.54 13.14
N PHE A 336 -10.75 16.04 13.77
CA PHE A 336 -10.77 15.41 15.09
C PHE A 336 -9.62 15.91 15.95
N ARG A 337 -9.83 15.92 17.28
CA ARG A 337 -8.75 16.10 18.23
C ARG A 337 -7.79 14.91 18.19
N PHE A 338 -6.49 15.17 18.21
CA PHE A 338 -5.47 14.10 18.19
C PHE A 338 -5.57 13.18 19.40
N SER A 339 -5.91 13.72 20.57
CA SER A 339 -6.16 12.92 21.77
C SER A 339 -7.29 11.91 21.56
N PHE A 340 -8.39 12.34 20.91
CA PHE A 340 -9.53 11.46 20.59
C PHE A 340 -9.11 10.36 19.59
N LEU A 341 -8.39 10.70 18.51
CA LEU A 341 -7.91 9.70 17.53
C LEU A 341 -7.04 8.63 18.18
N LYS A 342 -6.13 9.03 19.06
CA LYS A 342 -5.28 8.11 19.81
C LYS A 342 -6.05 7.19 20.75
N GLU A 343 -6.99 7.76 21.49
CA GLU A 343 -7.86 6.99 22.38
C GLU A 343 -8.63 5.93 21.59
N GLN A 344 -9.26 6.31 20.49
CA GLN A 344 -10.03 5.39 19.64
C GLN A 344 -9.14 4.30 19.03
N ARG A 345 -7.93 4.65 18.54
CA ARG A 345 -6.99 3.68 18.02
C ARG A 345 -6.54 2.69 19.09
N ASN A 346 -6.14 3.18 20.26
CA ASN A 346 -5.69 2.33 21.36
C ASN A 346 -6.83 1.39 21.85
N ASP A 347 -8.05 1.89 21.88
CA ASP A 347 -9.24 1.14 22.23
C ASP A 347 -9.51 0.03 21.19
N PHE A 348 -9.41 0.37 19.91
CA PHE A 348 -9.56 -0.58 18.80
C PHE A 348 -8.51 -1.68 18.86
N LEU A 349 -7.21 -1.32 18.97
CA LEU A 349 -6.11 -2.28 19.06
C LEU A 349 -6.23 -3.19 20.28
N ARG A 350 -6.64 -2.64 21.42
CA ARG A 350 -6.88 -3.43 22.65
C ARG A 350 -7.99 -4.45 22.50
N ARG A 351 -9.08 -4.09 21.78
CA ARG A 351 -10.24 -4.98 21.59
C ARG A 351 -10.03 -6.00 20.48
N HIS A 352 -9.39 -5.61 19.40
CA HIS A 352 -9.35 -6.37 18.16
C HIS A 352 -7.95 -6.81 17.71
N GLY A 353 -6.88 -6.29 18.31
CA GLY A 353 -5.50 -6.67 18.07
C GLY A 353 -4.87 -6.01 16.82
N SER A 354 -5.53 -6.06 15.67
CA SER A 354 -4.99 -5.44 14.43
C SER A 354 -6.09 -5.07 13.42
N LEU A 355 -5.77 -4.16 12.51
CA LEU A 355 -6.61 -3.84 11.34
C LEU A 355 -6.69 -5.00 10.34
N VAL A 356 -5.68 -5.88 10.30
CA VAL A 356 -5.70 -7.10 9.50
C VAL A 356 -6.89 -7.97 9.86
N LYS A 357 -7.26 -8.04 11.14
CA LYS A 357 -8.45 -8.78 11.59
C LYS A 357 -9.75 -8.22 11.03
N LEU A 358 -9.84 -6.89 10.82
CA LEU A 358 -10.99 -6.28 10.15
C LEU A 358 -11.09 -6.77 8.70
N MET A 359 -9.97 -6.78 7.99
CA MET A 359 -9.91 -7.31 6.63
C MET A 359 -10.22 -8.80 6.56
N GLU A 360 -9.64 -9.60 7.43
CA GLU A 360 -9.93 -11.03 7.51
C GLU A 360 -11.43 -11.28 7.72
N THR A 361 -12.06 -10.47 8.58
CA THR A 361 -13.49 -10.60 8.86
C THR A 361 -14.36 -10.15 7.69
N THR A 362 -13.93 -9.13 6.92
CA THR A 362 -14.73 -8.55 5.83
C THR A 362 -14.50 -9.22 4.48
N LEU A 363 -13.25 -9.59 4.17
CA LEU A 363 -12.87 -10.10 2.86
C LEU A 363 -12.59 -11.61 2.84
N LEU A 364 -11.90 -12.13 3.86
CA LEU A 364 -11.51 -13.55 3.91
C LEU A 364 -12.67 -14.49 4.22
N PHE A 365 -13.69 -14.01 4.93
CA PHE A 365 -14.84 -14.85 5.25
C PHE A 365 -15.60 -15.30 4.00
N GLN A 366 -15.57 -14.53 2.94
CA GLN A 366 -16.21 -14.86 1.67
C GLN A 366 -15.41 -15.90 0.87
N ALA A 367 -14.08 -15.85 0.92
CA ALA A 367 -13.21 -16.73 0.15
C ALA A 367 -13.08 -18.15 0.74
N SER A 368 -13.16 -18.32 2.05
CA SER A 368 -12.91 -19.61 2.71
C SER A 368 -14.03 -20.64 2.60
N ARG A 369 -15.23 -20.26 2.18
CA ARG A 369 -16.38 -21.16 2.00
C ARG A 369 -16.57 -21.68 0.58
N ASP A 370 -16.08 -20.97 -0.44
CA ASP A 370 -16.20 -21.42 -1.84
C ASP A 370 -15.35 -22.65 -2.16
N VAL A 371 -14.34 -22.95 -1.33
CA VAL A 371 -13.51 -24.16 -1.49
C VAL A 371 -14.21 -25.43 -0.94
N ARG A 372 -15.28 -25.27 -0.13
CA ARG A 372 -15.98 -26.41 0.51
C ARG A 372 -17.36 -26.73 -0.06
N ASP A 373 -17.84 -25.95 -1.01
CA ASP A 373 -19.16 -26.17 -1.62
C ASP A 373 -19.04 -26.22 -3.14
N PRO A 374 -18.71 -27.40 -3.74
CA PRO A 374 -18.64 -27.56 -5.19
C PRO A 374 -20.02 -27.85 -5.83
N TYR A 375 -21.16 -27.60 -5.15
CA TYR A 375 -22.51 -27.73 -5.71
C TYR A 375 -23.44 -26.61 -5.27
#